data_22d5d6f9fee982e3e5a11c23db38df6e
#
_entry.id   22d5d6f9fee982e3e5a11c23db38df6e
#
_cell.length_a   1.000
_cell.length_b   1.000
_cell.length_c   1.000
_cell.angle_alpha   90.00
_cell.angle_beta   90.00
_cell.angle_gamma   90.00
#
_symmetry.space_group_name_H-M   'P 1'
#
loop_
_entity.id
_entity.type
_entity.pdbx_description
1 polymer ?
#
loop_
_entity_poly.entity_id
_entity_poly.type
_entity_poly.pdbx_seq_one_letter_code
_entity_poly.pdbx_strand_id
1 'polypeptide(L)'
;MGANRTAASSGGRFQMPVSGSIIRVYEKGRNDGIDIAANAGTAVNAAGGGTVAAITRDTSGVPIVVVRHEGDLMTVYTGLDGLNVAKGDQVSAGQSIGTAGSGGFVHFEVRRGFESVNPEGYLN
;
A
#
# COMPACT_ATOMS: atom_id res chain seq x y z
N MET A 1 17.14 -11.75 12.49
CA MET A 1 16.77 -11.40 12.76
C MET A 1 16.59 -11.03 12.72
N GLY A 2 16.58 -10.86 12.50
CA GLY A 2 16.05 -10.17 12.58
C GLY A 2 15.96 -9.75 12.43
N ALA A 3 15.98 -9.65 12.30
CA ALA A 3 15.64 -8.96 12.30
C ALA A 3 15.66 -8.54 12.28
N ASN A 4 15.72 -8.46 12.19
CA ASN A 4 15.45 -7.78 12.30
C ASN A 4 15.25 -7.34 12.24
N ARG A 5 15.19 -7.25 12.11
CA ARG A 5 14.63 -6.68 12.35
C ARG A 5 14.56 -6.02 12.76
N THR A 6 14.69 -5.88 12.96
CA THR A 6 14.43 -5.18 13.52
C THR A 6 14.31 -4.44 13.66
N ALA A 7 14.26 -4.13 13.65
CA ALA A 7 13.91 -3.31 13.89
C ALA A 7 13.68 -2.66 13.73
N ALA A 8 13.78 -2.39 13.68
CA ALA A 8 13.38 -1.80 13.61
C ALA A 8 12.80 -1.23 13.37
N SER A 9 12.55 -1.38 13.08
CA SER A 9 11.74 -0.63 12.76
C SER A 9 10.74 -0.37 13.54
N SER A 10 10.89 0.17 13.94
CA SER A 10 10.23 0.88 14.81
C SER A 10 8.86 1.20 14.48
N GLY A 11 7.94 0.79 15.03
CA GLY A 11 6.57 1.06 14.83
C GLY A 11 6.00 0.42 13.61
N GLY A 12 6.72 -0.51 13.04
CA GLY A 12 6.36 -1.11 11.79
C GLY A 12 5.11 -1.94 11.86
N ARG A 13 3.96 -1.30 11.79
CA ARG A 13 2.67 -1.93 11.75
C ARG A 13 2.42 -2.61 10.42
N PHE A 14 2.99 -2.05 9.37
CA PHE A 14 2.76 -2.50 8.00
C PHE A 14 4.07 -2.94 7.36
N GLN A 15 3.95 -3.86 6.42
CA GLN A 15 5.09 -4.24 5.58
C GLN A 15 4.99 -3.52 4.25
N MET A 16 6.10 -3.44 3.52
CA MET A 16 6.11 -2.88 2.18
C MET A 16 5.14 -3.64 1.29
N PRO A 17 4.27 -2.94 0.56
CA PRO A 17 3.29 -3.62 -0.30
C PRO A 17 3.92 -4.23 -1.54
N VAL A 18 5.10 -3.78 -1.92
CA VAL A 18 5.80 -4.29 -3.08
C VAL A 18 7.30 -4.23 -2.80
N SER A 19 8.03 -5.20 -3.35
CA SER A 19 9.48 -5.24 -3.22
C SER A 19 10.08 -4.24 -4.21
N GLY A 20 10.69 -3.19 -3.70
CA GLY A 20 11.27 -2.15 -4.53
C GLY A 20 11.74 -0.98 -3.70
N SER A 21 12.41 -0.05 -4.36
CA SER A 21 12.92 1.16 -3.72
C SER A 21 11.84 2.24 -3.69
N ILE A 22 11.84 3.02 -2.62
CA ILE A 22 11.02 4.23 -2.56
C ILE A 22 11.66 5.25 -3.46
N ILE A 23 10.94 5.66 -4.52
CA ILE A 23 11.44 6.62 -5.50
C ILE A 23 10.85 8.00 -5.32
N ARG A 24 9.83 8.13 -4.48
CA ARG A 24 9.25 9.42 -4.12
C ARG A 24 8.68 9.32 -2.72
N VAL A 25 9.10 10.24 -1.86
CA VAL A 25 8.72 10.23 -0.45
C VAL A 25 7.43 11.00 -0.21
N TYR A 26 6.83 10.75 0.94
CA TYR A 26 5.68 11.52 1.40
C TYR A 26 6.08 12.99 1.58
N GLU A 27 5.21 13.88 1.12
CA GLU A 27 5.41 15.33 1.26
C GLU A 27 4.05 15.97 1.45
N LYS A 28 3.78 16.43 2.65
CA LYS A 28 2.48 17.00 2.96
C LYS A 28 2.12 18.11 1.96
N GLY A 29 0.94 17.99 1.35
CA GLY A 29 0.47 18.94 0.37
C GLY A 29 0.97 18.70 -1.04
N ARG A 30 1.85 17.72 -1.26
CA ARG A 30 2.39 17.40 -2.58
C ARG A 30 2.29 15.95 -2.94
N ASN A 31 2.64 15.05 -2.02
CA ASN A 31 2.56 13.62 -2.25
C ASN A 31 1.99 12.98 -1.00
N ASP A 32 0.77 12.49 -1.09
CA ASP A 32 0.03 11.97 0.06
C ASP A 32 0.50 10.59 0.51
N GLY A 33 1.45 10.00 -0.16
CA GLY A 33 1.99 8.70 0.16
C GLY A 33 3.42 8.57 -0.31
N ILE A 34 3.82 7.34 -0.62
CA ILE A 34 5.14 7.07 -1.21
C ILE A 34 4.95 6.34 -2.53
N ASP A 35 5.89 6.55 -3.44
CA ASP A 35 5.92 5.80 -4.70
C ASP A 35 7.07 4.81 -4.62
N ILE A 36 6.78 3.56 -4.95
CA ILE A 36 7.73 2.45 -4.83
C ILE A 36 7.94 1.87 -6.22
N ALA A 37 9.18 1.82 -6.66
CA ALA A 37 9.52 1.27 -7.97
C ALA A 37 9.01 -0.17 -8.09
N ALA A 38 8.37 -0.48 -9.19
CA ALA A 38 7.83 -1.82 -9.44
C ALA A 38 7.68 -2.05 -10.93
N ASN A 39 8.26 -3.13 -11.42
CA ASN A 39 8.07 -3.54 -12.81
C ASN A 39 6.67 -4.07 -13.02
N ALA A 40 6.16 -3.92 -14.23
CA ALA A 40 4.86 -4.46 -14.60
C ALA A 40 4.80 -5.95 -14.26
N GLY A 41 3.70 -6.38 -13.66
CA GLY A 41 3.49 -7.77 -13.27
C GLY A 41 4.02 -8.13 -11.88
N THR A 42 4.74 -7.23 -11.22
CA THR A 42 5.22 -7.48 -9.86
C THR A 42 4.03 -7.62 -8.91
N ALA A 43 4.07 -8.62 -8.03
CA ALA A 43 2.99 -8.82 -7.06
C ALA A 43 2.91 -7.64 -6.10
N VAL A 44 1.70 -7.16 -5.87
CA VAL A 44 1.41 -6.14 -4.87
C VAL A 44 0.62 -6.81 -3.76
N ASN A 45 1.09 -6.63 -2.53
CA ASN A 45 0.57 -7.36 -1.37
C ASN A 45 -0.06 -6.39 -0.38
N ALA A 46 -1.04 -6.87 0.36
CA ALA A 46 -1.62 -6.09 1.44
C ALA A 46 -0.55 -5.80 2.49
N ALA A 47 -0.42 -4.54 2.88
CA ALA A 47 0.59 -4.12 3.85
C ALA A 47 0.27 -4.62 5.27
N GLY A 48 -0.99 -4.90 5.53
CA GLY A 48 -1.45 -5.40 6.81
C GLY A 48 -2.78 -6.11 6.67
N GLY A 49 -3.17 -6.86 7.68
CA GLY A 49 -4.46 -7.54 7.69
C GLY A 49 -5.62 -6.57 7.79
N GLY A 50 -6.70 -6.86 7.09
CA GLY A 50 -7.87 -6.00 7.11
C GLY A 50 -8.93 -6.43 6.12
N THR A 51 -9.79 -5.50 5.77
CA THR A 51 -10.90 -5.72 4.85
C THR A 51 -10.79 -4.74 3.68
N VAL A 52 -10.98 -5.24 2.46
CA VAL A 52 -11.04 -4.39 1.28
C VAL A 52 -12.30 -3.52 1.38
N ALA A 53 -12.10 -2.26 1.72
CA ALA A 53 -13.20 -1.33 1.99
C ALA A 53 -13.78 -0.76 0.71
N ALA A 54 -12.94 -0.56 -0.30
CA ALA A 54 -13.39 0.01 -1.57
C ALA A 54 -12.41 -0.33 -2.68
N ILE A 55 -12.94 -0.45 -3.88
CA ILE A 55 -12.14 -0.49 -5.11
C ILE A 55 -12.77 0.53 -6.03
N THR A 56 -12.03 1.58 -6.33
CA THR A 56 -12.49 2.63 -7.25
C THR A 56 -11.51 2.73 -8.41
N ARG A 57 -11.76 3.65 -9.33
CA ARG A 57 -10.86 3.86 -10.45
C ARG A 57 -10.63 5.35 -10.62
N ASP A 58 -9.43 5.72 -11.01
CA ASP A 58 -9.14 7.11 -11.32
C ASP A 58 -9.70 7.46 -12.70
N THR A 59 -9.49 8.70 -13.15
CA THR A 59 -10.01 9.17 -14.43
C THR A 59 -9.41 8.43 -15.62
N SER A 60 -8.26 7.79 -15.44
CA SER A 60 -7.63 6.98 -16.48
C SER A 60 -8.05 5.50 -16.42
N GLY A 61 -8.91 5.15 -15.48
CA GLY A 61 -9.37 3.77 -15.32
C GLY A 61 -8.44 2.90 -14.47
N VAL A 62 -7.42 3.48 -13.86
CA VAL A 62 -6.49 2.71 -13.00
C VAL A 62 -7.16 2.41 -11.66
N PRO A 63 -7.16 1.14 -11.22
CA PRO A 63 -7.81 0.79 -9.96
C PRO A 63 -7.11 1.41 -8.75
N ILE A 64 -7.93 1.79 -7.78
CA ILE A 64 -7.47 2.24 -6.47
C ILE A 64 -8.08 1.31 -5.45
N VAL A 65 -7.25 0.60 -4.70
CA VAL A 65 -7.69 -0.36 -3.69
C VAL A 65 -7.47 0.25 -2.31
N VAL A 66 -8.52 0.22 -1.49
CA VAL A 66 -8.46 0.72 -0.12
C VAL A 66 -8.72 -0.44 0.83
N VAL A 67 -7.79 -0.68 1.75
CA VAL A 67 -7.91 -1.71 2.79
C VAL A 67 -8.05 -1.02 4.14
N ARG A 68 -9.08 -1.40 4.88
CA ARG A 68 -9.32 -0.87 6.23
C ARG A 68 -8.73 -1.80 7.26
N HIS A 69 -7.99 -1.23 8.20
CA HIS A 69 -7.34 -1.95 9.28
C HIS A 69 -7.91 -1.51 10.62
N GLU A 70 -7.51 -2.19 11.67
CA GLU A 70 -7.86 -1.78 13.04
C GLU A 70 -7.17 -0.47 13.39
N GLY A 71 -7.75 0.27 14.33
CA GLY A 71 -7.15 1.50 14.82
C GLY A 71 -7.37 2.70 13.92
N ASP A 72 -8.45 2.69 13.14
CA ASP A 72 -8.81 3.81 12.27
C ASP A 72 -7.78 4.07 11.17
N LEU A 73 -7.07 3.01 10.77
CA LEU A 73 -6.06 3.08 9.73
C LEU A 73 -6.57 2.48 8.43
N MET A 74 -6.18 3.09 7.32
CA MET A 74 -6.44 2.57 5.98
C MET A 74 -5.16 2.63 5.18
N THR A 75 -5.00 1.66 4.27
CA THR A 75 -3.92 1.70 3.28
C THR A 75 -4.54 1.78 1.88
N VAL A 76 -3.89 2.54 1.02
CA VAL A 76 -4.38 2.81 -0.33
C VAL A 76 -3.29 2.41 -1.32
N TYR A 77 -3.69 1.69 -2.36
CA TYR A 77 -2.77 1.12 -3.35
C TYR A 77 -3.22 1.57 -4.74
N THR A 78 -2.36 2.26 -5.45
CA THR A 78 -2.63 2.75 -6.81
C THR A 78 -1.50 2.33 -7.74
N GLY A 79 -1.83 2.13 -9.00
CA GLY A 79 -0.85 1.70 -10.00
C GLY A 79 -0.89 0.21 -10.27
N LEU A 80 -1.93 -0.47 -9.81
CA LEU A 80 -2.15 -1.88 -10.10
C LEU A 80 -2.85 -2.03 -11.44
N ASP A 81 -2.63 -3.18 -12.07
CA ASP A 81 -3.27 -3.52 -13.34
C ASP A 81 -4.24 -4.68 -13.16
N GLY A 82 -3.79 -5.78 -12.58
CA GLY A 82 -4.65 -6.90 -12.29
C GLY A 82 -5.01 -6.94 -10.81
N LEU A 83 -6.26 -7.29 -10.49
CA LEU A 83 -6.71 -7.39 -9.10
C LEU A 83 -7.10 -8.82 -8.78
N ASN A 84 -6.74 -9.27 -7.56
CA ASN A 84 -7.08 -10.60 -7.05
C ASN A 84 -8.16 -10.52 -5.97
N VAL A 85 -8.64 -9.34 -5.65
CA VAL A 85 -9.56 -9.13 -4.54
C VAL A 85 -10.76 -8.32 -5.00
N ALA A 86 -11.83 -8.40 -4.23
CA ALA A 86 -13.04 -7.62 -4.42
C ALA A 86 -13.40 -6.90 -3.13
N LYS A 87 -14.24 -5.88 -3.24
CA LYS A 87 -14.75 -5.16 -2.08
C LYS A 87 -15.39 -6.14 -1.10
N GLY A 88 -15.05 -6.02 0.16
CA GLY A 88 -15.55 -6.88 1.22
C GLY A 88 -14.66 -8.05 1.56
N ASP A 89 -13.67 -8.36 0.72
CA ASP A 89 -12.75 -9.46 1.00
C ASP A 89 -11.89 -9.15 2.21
N GLN A 90 -11.62 -10.17 3.01
CA GLN A 90 -10.64 -10.07 4.07
C GLN A 90 -9.28 -10.46 3.53
N VAL A 91 -8.26 -9.73 3.91
CA VAL A 91 -6.89 -9.98 3.47
C VAL A 91 -5.97 -10.08 4.67
N SER A 92 -4.92 -10.87 4.52
CA SER A 92 -3.85 -10.97 5.51
C SER A 92 -2.66 -10.15 5.06
N ALA A 93 -1.83 -9.73 6.01
CA ALA A 93 -0.57 -9.08 5.67
C ALA A 93 0.24 -9.97 4.73
N GLY A 94 0.74 -9.41 3.65
CA GLY A 94 1.52 -10.16 2.67
C GLY A 94 0.71 -10.90 1.63
N GLN A 95 -0.61 -10.92 1.74
CA GLN A 95 -1.45 -11.56 0.74
C GLN A 95 -1.49 -10.71 -0.53
N SER A 96 -1.34 -11.34 -1.68
CA SER A 96 -1.39 -10.62 -2.96
C SER A 96 -2.77 -10.04 -3.19
N ILE A 97 -2.84 -8.77 -3.54
CA ILE A 97 -4.08 -8.10 -3.92
C ILE A 97 -4.13 -7.79 -5.41
N GLY A 98 -3.02 -7.93 -6.10
CA GLY A 98 -2.96 -7.69 -7.53
C GLY A 98 -1.54 -7.61 -8.03
N THR A 99 -1.35 -7.06 -9.22
CA THR A 99 -0.05 -6.90 -9.85
C THR A 99 0.15 -5.45 -10.28
N ALA A 100 1.41 -5.01 -10.26
CA ALA A 100 1.78 -3.68 -10.71
C ALA A 100 1.52 -3.54 -12.21
N GLY A 101 1.07 -2.36 -12.61
CA GLY A 101 0.86 -2.02 -14.01
C GLY A 101 2.12 -1.49 -14.67
N SER A 102 1.95 -0.93 -15.87
CA SER A 102 3.07 -0.50 -16.72
C SER A 102 3.65 0.86 -16.33
N GLY A 103 3.14 1.50 -15.29
CA GLY A 103 3.62 2.83 -14.88
C GLY A 103 4.99 2.84 -14.23
N GLY A 104 5.52 1.70 -13.83
CA GLY A 104 6.85 1.60 -13.27
C GLY A 104 6.91 1.78 -11.76
N PHE A 105 5.80 2.09 -11.12
CA PHE A 105 5.76 2.25 -9.66
C PHE A 105 4.36 1.99 -9.13
N VAL A 106 4.30 1.74 -7.83
CA VAL A 106 3.06 1.61 -7.08
C VAL A 106 3.00 2.77 -6.08
N HIS A 107 1.89 3.47 -6.05
CA HIS A 107 1.65 4.53 -5.07
C HIS A 107 0.94 3.93 -3.86
N PHE A 108 1.50 4.17 -2.68
CA PHE A 108 1.02 3.60 -1.43
C PHE A 108 0.79 4.70 -0.42
N GLU A 109 -0.42 4.73 0.16
CA GLU A 109 -0.77 5.71 1.18
C GLU A 109 -1.17 5.01 2.47
N VAL A 110 -0.88 5.67 3.59
CA VAL A 110 -1.46 5.32 4.89
C VAL A 110 -2.33 6.49 5.32
N ARG A 111 -3.55 6.19 5.70
CA ARG A 111 -4.50 7.19 6.18
C ARG A 111 -4.93 6.86 7.60
N ARG A 112 -4.94 7.88 8.43
CA ARG A 112 -5.48 7.77 9.80
C ARG A 112 -6.76 8.58 9.82
N GLY A 113 -7.89 7.90 9.91
CA GLY A 113 -9.16 8.55 9.64
C GLY A 113 -9.20 9.03 8.22
N PHE A 114 -9.37 10.32 8.02
CA PHE A 114 -9.39 10.90 6.68
C PHE A 114 -8.05 11.53 6.29
N GLU A 115 -7.08 11.52 7.19
CA GLU A 115 -5.83 12.25 6.99
C GLU A 115 -4.73 11.34 6.46
N SER A 116 -4.07 11.75 5.38
CA SER A 116 -2.88 11.07 4.89
C SER A 116 -1.71 11.37 5.82
N VAL A 117 -0.97 10.33 6.17
CA VAL A 117 0.19 10.45 7.04
C VAL A 117 1.39 9.82 6.35
N ASN A 118 2.59 10.11 6.84
CA ASN A 118 3.80 9.57 6.24
C ASN A 118 3.85 8.04 6.41
N PRO A 119 3.75 7.27 5.29
CA PRO A 119 3.74 5.81 5.40
C PRO A 119 4.99 5.23 6.03
N GLU A 120 6.14 5.90 5.89
CA GLU A 120 7.40 5.37 6.42
C GLU A 120 7.38 5.23 7.93
N GLY A 121 6.55 6.01 8.62
CA GLY A 121 6.40 5.87 10.06
C GLY A 121 5.66 4.61 10.48
N TYR A 122 5.03 3.91 9.53
CA TYR A 122 4.25 2.70 9.77
C TYR A 122 4.89 1.44 9.18
N LEU A 123 5.96 1.60 8.42
CA LEU A 123 6.60 0.46 7.74
C LEU A 123 7.69 -0.17 8.59
N ASN A 124 7.80 -1.48 8.44
CA ASN A 124 8.88 -2.25 9.06
C ASN A 124 10.21 -1.97 8.39
#